data_da23d4cfeaf8039a9fcc02a2b0ca9bd7
#
_entry.id   da23d4cfeaf8039a9fcc02a2b0ca9bd7
#
_cell.length_a   1.000
_cell.length_b   1.000
_cell.length_c   1.000
_cell.angle_alpha   90.00
_cell.angle_beta   90.00
_cell.angle_gamma   90.00
#
_symmetry.space_group_name_H-M   'P 1'
#
loop_
_entity.id
_entity.type
_entity.pdbx_description
1 polymer ?
#
loop_
_entity_poly.entity_id
_entity_poly.type
_entity_poly.pdbx_seq_one_letter_code
_entity_poly.pdbx_strand_id
1 'polypeptide(L)'
;MASWATRTPAIRDILSISTAEMGAVLFGLSIGSMSGILCSAWLVKRFGTRKVIRTTMSCAVLGMAILSAALWLHSAWLFAFGLGVFGASFGAAEVAINVEGAAVEREMNKTVLPMMHGFYSLGTLAGAGVGMMLT
;
A
#
# COMPACT_ATOMS: atom_id res chain seq x y z
N MET A 1 -6.11 0.26 -2.83
CA MET A 1 -6.15 0.26 -1.35
C MET A 1 -7.58 0.25 -0.83
N ALA A 2 -8.39 1.24 -1.18
CA ALA A 2 -9.72 1.41 -0.58
C ALA A 2 -10.69 0.24 -0.76
N SER A 3 -10.66 -0.47 -1.88
CA SER A 3 -11.60 -1.56 -2.18
C SER A 3 -11.45 -2.79 -1.28
N TRP A 4 -10.26 -3.10 -0.75
CA TRP A 4 -10.09 -4.21 0.20
C TRP A 4 -10.44 -3.78 1.62
N ALA A 5 -10.22 -2.52 1.97
CA ALA A 5 -10.56 -2.02 3.30
C ALA A 5 -12.06 -2.10 3.58
N THR A 6 -12.91 -1.89 2.56
CA THR A 6 -14.36 -2.06 2.68
C THR A 6 -14.80 -3.52 2.90
N ARG A 7 -13.93 -4.49 2.59
CA ARG A 7 -14.16 -5.94 2.74
C ARG A 7 -13.56 -6.52 4.02
N THR A 8 -13.06 -5.71 4.93
CA THR A 8 -12.45 -6.17 6.19
C THR A 8 -13.35 -7.14 6.97
N PRO A 9 -14.67 -6.93 7.12
CA PRO A 9 -15.53 -7.90 7.78
C PRO A 9 -15.56 -9.27 7.09
N ALA A 10 -15.68 -9.29 5.77
CA ALA A 10 -15.68 -10.53 4.99
C ALA A 10 -14.32 -11.27 5.08
N ILE A 11 -13.22 -10.54 5.07
CA ILE A 11 -11.87 -11.09 5.24
C ILE A 11 -11.72 -11.73 6.62
N ARG A 12 -12.19 -11.06 7.66
CA ARG A 12 -12.18 -11.59 9.03
C ARG A 12 -12.95 -12.92 9.12
N ASP A 13 -14.11 -12.98 8.49
CA ASP A 13 -14.97 -14.16 8.51
C ASP A 13 -14.33 -15.33 7.72
N ILE A 14 -13.70 -15.04 6.57
CA ILE A 14 -12.92 -16.04 5.80
C ILE A 14 -11.76 -16.59 6.62
N LEU A 15 -11.04 -15.73 7.33
CA LEU A 15 -9.92 -16.13 8.17
C LEU A 15 -10.36 -16.77 9.49
N SER A 16 -11.66 -16.72 9.82
CA SER A 16 -12.24 -17.24 11.07
C SER A 16 -11.56 -16.68 12.32
N ILE A 17 -11.24 -15.40 12.33
CA ILE A 17 -10.55 -14.71 13.43
C ILE A 17 -11.47 -13.70 14.12
N SER A 18 -11.17 -13.41 15.38
CA SER A 18 -11.87 -12.40 16.17
C SER A 18 -11.57 -10.98 15.67
N THR A 19 -12.37 -10.02 16.09
CA THR A 19 -12.14 -8.58 15.78
C THR A 19 -10.81 -8.09 16.34
N ALA A 20 -10.42 -8.57 17.52
CA ALA A 20 -9.13 -8.21 18.12
C ALA A 20 -7.94 -8.76 17.32
N GLU A 21 -8.04 -10.01 16.87
CA GLU A 21 -7.02 -10.63 16.01
C GLU A 21 -6.95 -9.93 14.65
N MET A 22 -8.07 -9.52 14.08
CA MET A 22 -8.09 -8.73 12.85
C MET A 22 -7.41 -7.38 13.05
N GLY A 23 -7.58 -6.74 14.21
CA GLY A 23 -6.84 -5.53 14.58
C GLY A 23 -5.32 -5.75 14.59
N ALA A 24 -4.86 -6.85 15.18
CA ALA A 24 -3.45 -7.22 15.19
C ALA A 24 -2.90 -7.50 13.78
N VAL A 25 -3.68 -8.17 12.93
CA VAL A 25 -3.35 -8.43 11.53
C VAL A 25 -3.21 -7.11 10.74
N LEU A 26 -4.14 -6.19 10.92
CA LEU A 26 -4.10 -4.87 10.28
C LEU A 26 -2.91 -4.02 10.76
N PHE A 27 -2.46 -4.24 12.01
CA PHE A 27 -1.27 -3.58 12.52
C PHE A 27 0.00 -3.94 11.73
N GLY A 28 0.04 -5.11 11.09
CA GLY A 28 1.08 -5.51 10.14
C GLY A 28 1.24 -4.52 8.99
N LEU A 29 0.13 -3.98 8.45
CA LEU A 29 0.15 -2.93 7.43
C LEU A 29 0.85 -1.66 7.95
N SER A 30 0.54 -1.25 9.18
CA SER A 30 1.10 -0.04 9.79
C SER A 30 2.60 -0.18 10.03
N ILE A 31 3.05 -1.31 10.58
CA ILE A 31 4.48 -1.61 10.77
C ILE A 31 5.21 -1.65 9.42
N GLY A 32 4.62 -2.33 8.44
CA GLY A 32 5.16 -2.38 7.09
C GLY A 32 5.31 -0.99 6.48
N SER A 33 4.25 -0.20 6.48
CA SER A 33 4.24 1.15 5.92
C SER A 33 5.27 2.06 6.61
N MET A 34 5.34 2.05 7.93
CA MET A 34 6.31 2.83 8.70
C MET A 34 7.75 2.42 8.35
N SER A 35 8.04 1.13 8.30
CA SER A 35 9.37 0.64 7.92
C SER A 35 9.73 1.04 6.49
N GLY A 36 8.80 0.96 5.55
CA GLY A 36 8.97 1.42 4.18
C GLY A 36 9.30 2.91 4.08
N ILE A 37 8.57 3.75 4.81
CA ILE A 37 8.81 5.20 4.88
C ILE A 37 10.21 5.47 5.45
N LEU A 38 10.57 4.86 6.58
CA LEU A 38 11.87 5.07 7.24
C LEU A 38 13.05 4.63 6.37
N CYS A 39 12.91 3.52 5.64
CA CYS A 39 13.95 3.02 4.75
C CYS A 39 14.02 3.76 3.40
N SER A 40 12.96 4.47 3.02
CA SER A 40 12.81 5.08 1.69
C SER A 40 13.91 6.07 1.35
N ALA A 41 14.29 6.95 2.29
CA ALA A 41 15.33 7.95 2.07
C ALA A 41 16.68 7.30 1.72
N TRP A 42 17.04 6.23 2.43
CA TRP A 42 18.26 5.46 2.17
C TRP A 42 18.16 4.74 0.81
N LEU A 43 17.02 4.11 0.52
CA LEU A 43 16.78 3.42 -0.75
C LEU A 43 16.89 4.38 -1.95
N VAL A 44 16.25 5.55 -1.87
CA VAL A 44 16.28 6.56 -2.92
C VAL A 44 17.69 7.10 -3.11
N LYS A 45 18.43 7.38 -2.02
CA LYS A 45 19.81 7.83 -2.09
C LYS A 45 20.74 6.78 -2.72
N ARG A 46 20.51 5.49 -2.43
CA ARG A 46 21.38 4.39 -2.90
C ARG A 46 21.08 3.95 -4.32
N PHE A 47 19.82 3.89 -4.71
CA PHE A 47 19.38 3.25 -5.96
C PHE A 47 18.71 4.22 -6.95
N GLY A 48 18.36 5.42 -6.50
CA GLY A 48 17.62 6.41 -7.28
C GLY A 48 16.10 6.16 -7.28
N THR A 49 15.32 7.25 -7.44
CA THR A 49 13.84 7.24 -7.35
C THR A 49 13.19 6.25 -8.31
N ARG A 50 13.61 6.22 -9.58
CA ARG A 50 13.01 5.36 -10.62
C ARG A 50 13.15 3.87 -10.31
N LYS A 51 14.32 3.44 -9.81
CA LYS A 51 14.52 2.03 -9.41
C LYS A 51 13.67 1.70 -8.19
N VAL A 52 13.66 2.57 -7.20
CA VAL A 52 12.85 2.36 -5.99
C VAL A 52 11.38 2.25 -6.35
N ILE A 53 10.83 3.16 -7.16
CA ILE A 53 9.43 3.09 -7.58
C ILE A 53 9.12 1.77 -8.30
N ARG A 54 9.94 1.35 -9.26
CA ARG A 54 9.71 0.07 -9.97
C ARG A 54 9.73 -1.12 -9.03
N THR A 55 10.74 -1.20 -8.17
CA THR A 55 10.91 -2.33 -7.24
C THR A 55 9.77 -2.37 -6.23
N THR A 56 9.39 -1.23 -5.65
CA THR A 56 8.30 -1.17 -4.68
C THR A 56 6.95 -1.47 -5.32
N MET A 57 6.70 -1.06 -6.56
CA MET A 57 5.48 -1.44 -7.29
C MET A 57 5.44 -2.96 -7.54
N SER A 58 6.55 -3.58 -7.94
CA SER A 58 6.62 -5.03 -8.10
C SER A 58 6.41 -5.77 -6.78
N CYS A 59 7.01 -5.27 -5.69
CA CYS A 59 6.80 -5.83 -4.35
C CYS A 59 5.36 -5.64 -3.86
N ALA A 60 4.70 -4.54 -4.21
CA ALA A 60 3.30 -4.32 -3.88
C ALA A 60 2.38 -5.35 -4.59
N VAL A 61 2.65 -5.64 -5.87
CA VAL A 61 1.93 -6.70 -6.61
C VAL A 61 2.16 -8.05 -5.96
N LEU A 62 3.40 -8.36 -5.56
CA LEU A 62 3.72 -9.59 -4.84
C LEU A 62 2.98 -9.65 -3.49
N GLY A 63 2.94 -8.55 -2.75
CA GLY A 63 2.17 -8.45 -1.51
C GLY A 63 0.69 -8.75 -1.73
N MET A 64 0.08 -8.23 -2.80
CA MET A 64 -1.30 -8.56 -3.16
C MET A 64 -1.49 -10.04 -3.52
N ALA A 65 -0.54 -10.66 -4.20
CA ALA A 65 -0.57 -12.08 -4.48
C ALA A 65 -0.49 -12.92 -3.19
N ILE A 66 0.36 -12.54 -2.25
CA ILE A 66 0.45 -13.17 -0.92
C ILE A 66 -0.86 -13.03 -0.16
N LEU A 67 -1.50 -11.84 -0.17
CA LEU A 67 -2.80 -11.62 0.46
C LEU A 67 -3.87 -12.53 -0.13
N SER A 68 -3.91 -12.68 -1.45
CA SER A 68 -4.86 -13.57 -2.12
C SER A 68 -4.62 -15.03 -1.75
N ALA A 69 -3.36 -15.48 -1.74
CA ALA A 69 -2.97 -16.82 -1.31
C ALA A 69 -3.32 -17.07 0.17
N ALA A 70 -3.12 -16.08 1.03
CA ALA A 70 -3.45 -16.17 2.45
C ALA A 70 -4.93 -16.40 2.71
N LEU A 71 -5.80 -15.75 1.94
CA LEU A 71 -7.24 -15.97 2.01
C LEU A 71 -7.62 -17.38 1.55
N TRP A 72 -6.98 -17.86 0.50
CA TRP A 72 -7.21 -19.21 -0.02
C TRP A 72 -6.76 -20.30 0.96
N LEU A 73 -5.66 -20.04 1.67
CA LEU A 73 -5.10 -20.95 2.68
C LEU A 73 -5.69 -20.74 4.08
N HIS A 74 -6.64 -19.80 4.27
CA HIS A 74 -7.24 -19.42 5.55
C HIS A 74 -6.18 -19.11 6.63
N SER A 75 -5.06 -18.46 6.25
CA SER A 75 -3.93 -18.20 7.14
C SER A 75 -3.83 -16.72 7.52
N ALA A 76 -4.20 -16.38 8.76
CA ALA A 76 -4.11 -15.03 9.29
C ALA A 76 -2.65 -14.52 9.36
N TRP A 77 -1.69 -15.39 9.68
CA TRP A 77 -0.27 -15.05 9.73
C TRP A 77 0.30 -14.69 8.35
N LEU A 78 -0.06 -15.48 7.34
CA LEU A 78 0.35 -15.20 5.97
C LEU A 78 -0.33 -13.90 5.47
N PHE A 79 -1.56 -13.65 5.87
CA PHE A 79 -2.27 -12.40 5.56
C PHE A 79 -1.58 -11.20 6.20
N ALA A 80 -1.21 -11.27 7.49
CA ALA A 80 -0.47 -10.23 8.19
C ALA A 80 0.89 -9.96 7.54
N PHE A 81 1.62 -11.00 7.14
CA PHE A 81 2.88 -10.88 6.41
C PHE A 81 2.68 -10.19 5.05
N GLY A 82 1.68 -10.59 4.29
CA GLY A 82 1.31 -9.96 3.01
C GLY A 82 0.98 -8.48 3.18
N LEU A 83 0.24 -8.11 4.23
CA LEU A 83 -0.03 -6.71 4.58
C LEU A 83 1.25 -5.95 4.92
N GLY A 84 2.19 -6.56 5.64
CA GLY A 84 3.49 -5.97 5.94
C GLY A 84 4.29 -5.67 4.68
N VAL A 85 4.40 -6.64 3.77
CA VAL A 85 5.09 -6.49 2.48
C VAL A 85 4.42 -5.41 1.63
N PHE A 86 3.10 -5.44 1.52
CA PHE A 86 2.32 -4.45 0.79
C PHE A 86 2.49 -3.05 1.38
N GLY A 87 2.38 -2.93 2.70
CA GLY A 87 2.56 -1.66 3.43
C GLY A 87 3.97 -1.08 3.24
N ALA A 88 5.01 -1.89 3.42
CA ALA A 88 6.39 -1.46 3.24
C ALA A 88 6.67 -0.96 1.82
N SER A 89 6.16 -1.71 0.84
CA SER A 89 6.27 -1.33 -0.57
C SER A 89 5.57 -0.01 -0.86
N PHE A 90 4.36 0.14 -0.34
CA PHE A 90 3.56 1.34 -0.56
C PHE A 90 4.15 2.56 0.14
N GLY A 91 4.58 2.42 1.39
CA GLY A 91 5.22 3.51 2.15
C GLY A 91 6.51 4.00 1.49
N ALA A 92 7.36 3.08 1.01
CA ALA A 92 8.58 3.46 0.31
C ALA A 92 8.30 4.09 -1.07
N ALA A 93 7.30 3.58 -1.80
CA ALA A 93 6.88 4.13 -3.08
C ALA A 93 6.35 5.56 -2.95
N GLU A 94 5.53 5.82 -1.94
CA GLU A 94 4.94 7.14 -1.69
C GLU A 94 6.02 8.21 -1.49
N VAL A 95 7.02 7.92 -0.68
CA VAL A 95 8.14 8.85 -0.49
C VAL A 95 8.92 9.05 -1.79
N ALA A 96 9.24 7.98 -2.53
CA ALA A 96 9.98 8.07 -3.79
C ALA A 96 9.20 8.88 -4.85
N ILE A 97 7.89 8.69 -4.95
CA ILE A 97 7.00 9.44 -5.86
C ILE A 97 6.97 10.93 -5.48
N ASN A 98 6.88 11.24 -4.18
CA ASN A 98 6.90 12.62 -3.72
C ASN A 98 8.24 13.32 -4.00
N VAL A 99 9.36 12.61 -3.84
CA VAL A 99 10.70 13.12 -4.18
C VAL A 99 10.82 13.41 -5.68
N GLU A 100 10.36 12.49 -6.52
CA GLU A 100 10.35 12.66 -7.98
C GLU A 100 9.38 13.78 -8.39
N GLY A 101 8.19 13.84 -7.81
CA GLY A 101 7.21 14.90 -8.04
C GLY A 101 7.77 16.28 -7.73
N ALA A 102 8.47 16.45 -6.61
CA ALA A 102 9.13 17.70 -6.24
C ALA A 102 10.27 18.07 -7.21
N ALA A 103 10.97 17.09 -7.78
CA ALA A 103 11.98 17.34 -8.81
C ALA A 103 11.33 17.86 -10.10
N VAL A 104 10.25 17.24 -10.54
CA VAL A 104 9.46 17.64 -11.71
C VAL A 104 8.89 19.05 -11.54
N GLU A 105 8.34 19.39 -10.35
CA GLU A 105 7.87 20.75 -10.07
C GLU A 105 8.94 21.81 -10.28
N ARG A 106 10.16 21.53 -9.81
CA ARG A 106 11.29 22.45 -9.97
C ARG A 106 11.69 22.63 -11.43
N GLU A 107 11.70 21.55 -12.22
CA GLU A 107 12.02 21.61 -13.65
C GLU A 107 10.94 22.33 -14.46
N MET A 108 9.68 22.05 -14.17
CA MET A 108 8.53 22.61 -14.89
C MET A 108 8.16 24.02 -14.41
N ASN A 109 8.64 24.46 -13.26
CA ASN A 109 8.25 25.67 -12.57
C ASN A 109 6.72 25.79 -12.37
N LYS A 110 6.08 24.66 -12.08
CA LYS A 110 4.61 24.50 -11.87
C LYS A 110 4.35 23.56 -10.71
N THR A 111 3.28 23.82 -9.97
CA THR A 111 2.83 22.95 -8.88
C THR A 111 2.15 21.70 -9.44
N VAL A 112 2.76 20.54 -9.27
CA VAL A 112 2.29 19.22 -9.76
C VAL A 112 1.84 18.33 -8.60
N LEU A 113 2.51 18.39 -7.46
CA LEU A 113 2.22 17.54 -6.30
C LEU A 113 0.77 17.64 -5.79
N PRO A 114 0.16 18.84 -5.63
CA PRO A 114 -1.23 18.92 -5.20
C PRO A 114 -2.19 18.26 -6.19
N MET A 115 -1.91 18.37 -7.49
CA MET A 115 -2.70 17.71 -8.53
C MET A 115 -2.57 16.19 -8.45
N MET A 116 -1.36 15.66 -8.22
CA MET A 116 -1.13 14.23 -8.04
C MET A 116 -1.89 13.69 -6.82
N HIS A 117 -1.87 14.40 -5.69
CA HIS A 117 -2.64 14.03 -4.50
C HIS A 117 -4.15 14.10 -4.73
N GLY A 118 -4.63 15.07 -5.49
CA GLY A 118 -6.03 15.19 -5.90
C GLY A 118 -6.48 13.97 -6.72
N PHE A 119 -5.71 13.58 -7.72
CA PHE A 119 -5.99 12.36 -8.52
C PHE A 119 -5.91 11.09 -7.70
N TYR A 120 -4.96 10.98 -6.77
CA TYR A 120 -4.89 9.87 -5.83
C TYR A 120 -6.16 9.77 -4.98
N SER A 121 -6.64 10.88 -4.45
CA SER A 121 -7.88 10.92 -3.64
C SER A 121 -9.11 10.51 -4.46
N LEU A 122 -9.22 10.98 -5.70
CA LEU A 122 -10.28 10.57 -6.63
C LEU A 122 -10.22 9.07 -6.94
N GLY A 123 -9.02 8.55 -7.20
CA GLY A 123 -8.82 7.11 -7.44
C GLY A 123 -9.16 6.26 -6.21
N THR A 124 -8.84 6.76 -5.01
CA THR A 124 -9.20 6.10 -3.76
C THR A 124 -10.72 6.05 -3.56
N LEU A 125 -11.41 7.16 -3.81
CA LEU A 125 -12.86 7.25 -3.72
C LEU A 125 -13.55 6.31 -4.72
N ALA A 126 -13.10 6.34 -5.97
CA ALA A 126 -13.63 5.45 -7.01
C ALA A 126 -13.39 3.97 -6.66
N GLY A 127 -12.19 3.62 -6.17
CA GLY A 127 -11.86 2.27 -5.75
C GLY A 127 -12.71 1.79 -4.56
N ALA A 128 -13.00 2.66 -3.60
CA ALA A 128 -13.91 2.36 -2.49
C ALA A 128 -15.35 2.13 -2.99
N GLY A 129 -15.84 3.00 -3.90
CA GLY A 129 -17.17 2.85 -4.49
C GLY A 129 -17.35 1.53 -5.23
N VAL A 130 -16.38 1.16 -6.05
CA VAL A 130 -16.37 -0.15 -6.74
C VAL A 130 -16.33 -1.30 -5.72
N GLY A 131 -15.49 -1.17 -4.67
CA GLY A 131 -15.41 -2.17 -3.61
C GLY A 131 -16.75 -2.41 -2.90
N MET A 132 -17.50 -1.35 -2.64
CA MET A 132 -18.84 -1.44 -2.00
C MET A 132 -19.91 -2.03 -2.94
N MET A 133 -19.82 -1.77 -4.25
CA MET A 133 -20.77 -2.31 -5.23
C MET A 133 -20.60 -3.83 -5.47
N LEU A 134 -19.44 -4.37 -5.16
CA LEU A 134 -19.10 -5.77 -5.36
C LEU A 134 -19.27 -6.62 -4.06
N THR A 135 -19.74 -6.03 -3.00
CA THR A 135 -20.11 -6.71 -1.74
C THR A 135 -21.59 -6.91 -1.66
#